data_0be1dbe6f4d6710e811c5960ac205a03
#
_entry.id   0be1dbe6f4d6710e811c5960ac205a03
#
_cell.length_a   1.000
_cell.length_b   1.000
_cell.length_c   1.000
_cell.angle_alpha   90.00
_cell.angle_beta   90.00
_cell.angle_gamma   90.00
#
_symmetry.space_group_name_H-M   'P 1'
#
loop_
_entity.id
_entity.type
_entity.pdbx_description
1 polymer ?
#
loop_
_entity_poly.entity_id
_entity_poly.type
_entity_poly.pdbx_seq_one_letter_code
_entity_poly.pdbx_strand_id
1 'polypeptide(L)'
;ALAASDQLESVVSLSKSPLYGRKFASVYETLASVEINEASLGVAIEELAQEHCAELVGVAVYGGDSTFIQRPEAKTLKERSMKRLSQGELASGYERYWSMRFADEQSSWAGVVKVQRMGSEDTVTSVAQRQLKALDLSATGQQLYLLDAGHGQDILAAYPSCQQTDIVMPVKSNQCFYFEPESKAKPRGRPQKHGLRFKLAAADQPEAEAVMTTVYKGKSLGISSWSKLHYQAYRQVKG
;
A
#
# COMPACT_ATOMS: atom_id res chain seq x y z
N ALA A 1 -12.90 12.73 -23.15
CA ALA A 1 -11.80 12.50 -24.12
C ALA A 1 -10.80 11.46 -23.55
N LEU A 2 -10.32 11.62 -22.31
CA LEU A 2 -9.36 10.67 -21.68
C LEU A 2 -9.93 9.25 -21.61
N ALA A 3 -11.15 9.10 -21.10
CA ALA A 3 -11.79 7.78 -20.92
C ALA A 3 -12.20 7.08 -22.22
N ALA A 4 -12.24 7.82 -23.33
CA ALA A 4 -12.67 7.29 -24.63
C ALA A 4 -11.53 7.13 -25.65
N SER A 5 -10.28 7.28 -25.20
CA SER A 5 -9.10 7.17 -26.06
C SER A 5 -8.37 5.85 -25.77
N ASP A 6 -8.33 4.96 -26.76
CA ASP A 6 -7.72 3.63 -26.62
C ASP A 6 -6.18 3.64 -26.41
N GLN A 7 -5.51 4.76 -26.73
CA GLN A 7 -4.07 4.90 -26.59
C GLN A 7 -3.70 6.34 -26.23
N LEU A 8 -3.66 6.64 -24.93
CA LEU A 8 -3.18 7.93 -24.43
C LEU A 8 -1.74 7.82 -23.95
N GLU A 9 -0.80 7.91 -24.86
CA GLU A 9 0.63 7.87 -24.55
C GLU A 9 1.19 9.23 -24.11
N SER A 10 0.53 10.33 -24.47
CA SER A 10 1.03 11.67 -24.18
C SER A 10 -0.06 12.75 -24.24
N VAL A 11 0.26 13.93 -23.71
CA VAL A 11 -0.57 15.15 -23.87
C VAL A 11 -0.77 15.49 -25.37
N VAL A 12 0.25 15.20 -26.19
CA VAL A 12 0.16 15.38 -27.64
C VAL A 12 -0.90 14.44 -28.24
N SER A 13 -0.90 13.17 -27.85
CA SER A 13 -1.91 12.19 -28.31
C SER A 13 -3.33 12.63 -27.92
N LEU A 14 -3.50 13.12 -26.69
CA LEU A 14 -4.76 13.66 -26.22
C LEU A 14 -5.25 14.83 -27.07
N SER A 15 -4.35 15.78 -27.37
CA SER A 15 -4.70 16.97 -28.14
C SER A 15 -5.06 16.69 -29.60
N LYS A 16 -4.62 15.54 -30.13
CA LYS A 16 -4.96 15.06 -31.49
C LYS A 16 -6.18 14.14 -31.51
N SER A 17 -6.73 13.78 -30.37
CA SER A 17 -7.92 12.95 -30.32
C SER A 17 -9.10 13.66 -30.96
N PRO A 18 -9.89 13.00 -31.83
CA PRO A 18 -11.08 13.58 -32.45
C PRO A 18 -12.14 13.98 -31.42
N LEU A 19 -12.06 13.46 -30.22
CA LEU A 19 -12.94 13.80 -29.10
C LEU A 19 -12.51 15.09 -28.38
N TYR A 20 -11.32 15.62 -28.73
CA TYR A 20 -10.82 16.85 -28.15
C TYR A 20 -11.16 18.04 -29.04
N GLY A 21 -12.26 18.71 -28.74
CA GLY A 21 -12.80 19.80 -29.57
C GLY A 21 -12.07 21.15 -29.51
N ARG A 22 -10.89 21.22 -28.83
CA ARG A 22 -10.12 22.46 -28.65
C ARG A 22 -8.82 22.44 -29.42
N LYS A 23 -8.19 23.61 -29.58
CA LYS A 23 -6.88 23.73 -30.25
C LYS A 23 -5.77 23.03 -29.44
N PHE A 24 -4.77 22.51 -30.12
CA PHE A 24 -3.60 21.84 -29.54
C PHE A 24 -2.96 22.60 -28.37
N ALA A 25 -2.68 23.90 -28.58
CA ALA A 25 -2.08 24.74 -27.54
C ALA A 25 -2.89 24.83 -26.26
N SER A 26 -4.22 24.74 -26.33
CA SER A 26 -5.10 24.93 -25.19
C SER A 26 -4.97 23.83 -24.13
N VAL A 27 -4.48 22.63 -24.48
CA VAL A 27 -4.18 21.58 -23.50
C VAL A 27 -3.02 21.98 -22.62
N TYR A 28 -1.95 22.48 -23.24
CA TYR A 28 -0.74 22.90 -22.52
C TYR A 28 -0.99 24.16 -21.69
N GLU A 29 -1.73 25.14 -22.23
CA GLU A 29 -2.14 26.33 -21.50
C GLU A 29 -2.99 25.97 -20.27
N THR A 30 -3.94 25.06 -20.44
CA THR A 30 -4.74 24.57 -19.31
C THR A 30 -3.86 23.89 -18.26
N LEU A 31 -3.00 22.95 -18.67
CA LEU A 31 -2.11 22.24 -17.73
C LEU A 31 -1.11 23.19 -17.03
N ALA A 32 -0.70 24.27 -17.68
CA ALA A 32 0.21 25.26 -17.11
C ALA A 32 -0.48 26.26 -16.16
N SER A 33 -1.77 26.52 -16.37
CA SER A 33 -2.51 27.57 -15.66
C SER A 33 -3.49 27.06 -14.60
N VAL A 34 -3.84 25.75 -14.63
CA VAL A 34 -4.76 25.15 -13.68
C VAL A 34 -4.04 24.82 -12.38
N GLU A 35 -4.48 25.41 -11.31
CA GLU A 35 -4.21 24.93 -9.95
C GLU A 35 -5.27 23.89 -9.57
N ILE A 36 -4.84 22.67 -9.37
CA ILE A 36 -5.69 21.59 -8.88
C ILE A 36 -5.75 21.69 -7.36
N ASN A 37 -6.94 21.90 -6.82
CA ASN A 37 -7.15 21.74 -5.39
C ASN A 37 -7.11 20.24 -5.05
N GLU A 38 -5.92 19.76 -4.64
CA GLU A 38 -5.69 18.33 -4.35
C GLU A 38 -6.62 17.80 -3.26
N ALA A 39 -6.98 18.62 -2.29
CA ALA A 39 -7.89 18.21 -1.21
C ALA A 39 -9.31 17.95 -1.74
N SER A 40 -9.85 18.89 -2.54
CA SER A 40 -11.18 18.72 -3.15
C SER A 40 -11.21 17.56 -4.15
N LEU A 41 -10.13 17.39 -4.93
CA LEU A 41 -10.01 16.27 -5.84
C LEU A 41 -9.96 14.94 -5.08
N GLY A 42 -9.23 14.88 -3.97
CA GLY A 42 -9.15 13.71 -3.12
C GLY A 42 -10.51 13.30 -2.58
N VAL A 43 -11.30 14.25 -2.10
CA VAL A 43 -12.68 14.00 -1.62
C VAL A 43 -13.55 13.45 -2.76
N ALA A 44 -13.56 14.11 -3.93
CA ALA A 44 -14.36 13.65 -5.06
C ALA A 44 -13.98 12.25 -5.56
N ILE A 45 -12.68 11.93 -5.57
CA ILE A 45 -12.20 10.59 -5.93
C ILE A 45 -12.66 9.55 -4.88
N GLU A 46 -12.58 9.88 -3.59
CA GLU A 46 -13.03 8.96 -2.53
C GLU A 46 -14.53 8.72 -2.60
N GLU A 47 -15.35 9.76 -2.82
CA GLU A 47 -16.79 9.64 -3.04
C GLU A 47 -17.12 8.73 -4.23
N LEU A 48 -16.44 8.91 -5.37
CA LEU A 48 -16.60 8.04 -6.54
C LEU A 48 -16.16 6.59 -6.24
N ALA A 49 -15.10 6.42 -5.49
CA ALA A 49 -14.65 5.09 -5.10
C ALA A 49 -15.64 4.40 -4.14
N GLN A 50 -16.26 5.16 -3.23
CA GLN A 50 -17.32 4.64 -2.35
C GLN A 50 -18.58 4.24 -3.14
N GLU A 51 -18.94 5.02 -4.15
CA GLU A 51 -20.12 4.75 -4.99
C GLU A 51 -19.93 3.54 -5.92
N HIS A 52 -18.73 3.36 -6.48
CA HIS A 52 -18.48 2.40 -7.56
C HIS A 52 -17.65 1.17 -7.17
N CYS A 53 -17.02 1.20 -6.01
CA CYS A 53 -16.26 0.05 -5.51
C CYS A 53 -17.06 -0.67 -4.40
N ALA A 54 -17.33 -1.95 -4.61
CA ALA A 54 -18.01 -2.77 -3.63
C ALA A 54 -17.13 -3.00 -2.38
N GLU A 55 -17.77 -3.41 -1.30
CA GLU A 55 -17.07 -4.00 -0.17
C GLU A 55 -16.71 -5.45 -0.51
N LEU A 56 -15.45 -5.80 -0.30
CA LEU A 56 -14.98 -7.17 -0.43
C LEU A 56 -15.08 -7.84 0.94
N VAL A 57 -15.75 -9.00 1.00
CA VAL A 57 -15.95 -9.72 2.28
C VAL A 57 -16.59 -8.83 3.37
N GLY A 58 -17.41 -7.86 2.98
CA GLY A 58 -18.07 -6.95 3.92
C GLY A 58 -17.21 -5.81 4.46
N VAL A 59 -16.04 -5.57 3.86
CA VAL A 59 -15.15 -4.46 4.22
C VAL A 59 -14.59 -3.76 2.98
N ALA A 60 -14.25 -2.49 3.10
CA ALA A 60 -13.53 -1.77 2.06
C ALA A 60 -12.07 -2.27 2.01
N VAL A 61 -11.60 -2.65 0.82
CA VAL A 61 -10.25 -3.16 0.63
C VAL A 61 -9.44 -2.21 -0.23
N TYR A 62 -8.32 -1.78 0.30
CA TYR A 62 -7.36 -0.91 -0.35
C TYR A 62 -6.06 -1.65 -0.62
N GLY A 63 -5.32 -1.19 -1.62
CA GLY A 63 -3.96 -1.65 -1.89
C GLY A 63 -3.01 -0.48 -2.03
N GLY A 64 -1.78 -0.65 -1.56
CA GLY A 64 -0.73 0.35 -1.67
C GLY A 64 0.51 -0.19 -2.36
N ASP A 65 1.03 0.57 -3.34
CA ASP A 65 2.26 0.21 -4.05
C ASP A 65 2.97 1.44 -4.59
N SER A 66 4.25 1.29 -4.89
CA SER A 66 5.07 2.33 -5.52
C SER A 66 5.45 1.97 -6.94
N THR A 67 5.45 2.98 -7.80
CA THR A 67 5.87 2.83 -9.19
C THR A 67 6.97 3.83 -9.53
N PHE A 68 8.09 3.33 -10.03
CA PHE A 68 9.17 4.18 -10.54
C PHE A 68 8.92 4.54 -11.99
N ILE A 69 8.84 5.83 -12.27
CA ILE A 69 8.64 6.39 -13.61
C ILE A 69 9.98 6.90 -14.12
N GLN A 70 10.53 6.20 -15.11
CA GLN A 70 11.79 6.57 -15.74
C GLN A 70 11.63 7.87 -16.53
N ARG A 71 12.58 8.77 -16.37
CA ARG A 71 12.67 10.06 -17.08
C ARG A 71 14.14 10.42 -17.37
N PRO A 72 14.86 9.62 -18.17
CA PRO A 72 16.29 9.83 -18.39
C PRO A 72 16.57 11.18 -19.05
N GLU A 73 15.71 11.63 -19.95
CA GLU A 73 15.88 12.87 -20.71
C GLU A 73 15.42 14.14 -19.95
N ALA A 74 14.70 13.98 -18.83
CA ALA A 74 14.18 15.12 -18.08
C ALA A 74 15.24 15.73 -17.16
N LYS A 75 16.30 16.32 -17.73
CA LYS A 75 17.46 16.87 -17.01
C LYS A 75 17.10 17.99 -16.03
N THR A 76 16.04 18.74 -16.29
CA THR A 76 15.57 19.85 -15.47
C THR A 76 14.56 19.44 -14.40
N LEU A 77 14.14 18.17 -14.39
CA LEU A 77 13.19 17.67 -13.41
C LEU A 77 13.83 17.68 -12.01
N LYS A 78 13.24 18.45 -11.10
CA LYS A 78 13.68 18.50 -9.70
C LYS A 78 13.36 17.20 -8.96
N GLU A 79 14.13 16.91 -7.93
CA GLU A 79 13.93 15.74 -7.05
C GLU A 79 13.90 14.40 -7.80
N ARG A 80 14.75 14.26 -8.81
CA ARG A 80 14.95 12.97 -9.44
C ARG A 80 15.68 12.03 -8.50
N SER A 81 15.25 10.80 -8.48
CA SER A 81 15.95 9.70 -7.82
C SER A 81 16.61 8.80 -8.85
N MET A 82 17.61 8.06 -8.41
CA MET A 82 18.23 6.98 -9.17
C MET A 82 17.76 5.65 -8.60
N LYS A 83 17.22 4.80 -9.43
CA LYS A 83 16.77 3.45 -9.02
C LYS A 83 17.47 2.40 -9.85
N ARG A 84 17.97 1.35 -9.20
CA ARG A 84 18.47 0.18 -9.90
C ARG A 84 17.28 -0.68 -10.34
N LEU A 85 17.17 -0.89 -11.64
CA LEU A 85 16.15 -1.73 -12.25
C LEU A 85 16.46 -3.21 -12.06
N SER A 86 15.49 -4.07 -12.34
CA SER A 86 15.61 -5.53 -12.24
C SER A 86 16.75 -6.10 -13.09
N GLN A 87 17.08 -5.42 -14.18
CA GLN A 87 18.19 -5.78 -15.08
C GLN A 87 19.56 -5.27 -14.60
N GLY A 88 19.64 -4.61 -13.47
CA GLY A 88 20.87 -4.08 -12.90
C GLY A 88 21.27 -2.68 -13.36
N GLU A 89 20.60 -2.12 -14.34
CA GLU A 89 20.81 -0.77 -14.82
C GLU A 89 20.35 0.30 -13.84
N LEU A 90 21.05 1.44 -13.81
CA LEU A 90 20.63 2.63 -13.06
C LEU A 90 19.77 3.51 -13.96
N ALA A 91 18.54 3.73 -13.55
CA ALA A 91 17.63 4.63 -14.25
C ALA A 91 17.36 5.89 -13.42
N SER A 92 17.27 7.03 -14.10
CA SER A 92 16.90 8.31 -13.51
C SER A 92 15.41 8.56 -13.72
N GLY A 93 14.74 9.04 -12.70
CA GLY A 93 13.30 9.27 -12.76
C GLY A 93 12.73 9.78 -11.43
N TYR A 94 11.51 9.43 -11.14
CA TYR A 94 10.86 9.68 -9.86
C TYR A 94 9.91 8.56 -9.49
N GLU A 95 9.65 8.42 -8.22
CA GLU A 95 8.75 7.41 -7.69
C GLU A 95 7.41 8.04 -7.32
N ARG A 96 6.34 7.32 -7.57
CA ARG A 96 4.99 7.65 -7.11
C ARG A 96 4.47 6.53 -6.25
N TYR A 97 3.82 6.88 -5.17
CA TYR A 97 3.08 5.96 -4.33
C TYR A 97 1.58 6.08 -4.63
N TRP A 98 0.93 4.95 -4.75
CA TRP A 98 -0.48 4.84 -5.10
C TRP A 98 -1.22 4.14 -3.98
N SER A 99 -2.37 4.67 -3.60
CA SER A 99 -3.38 3.93 -2.86
C SER A 99 -4.60 3.75 -3.74
N MET A 100 -5.08 2.53 -3.83
CA MET A 100 -6.16 2.11 -4.72
C MET A 100 -7.22 1.37 -3.90
N ARG A 101 -8.50 1.58 -4.20
CA ARG A 101 -9.60 0.79 -3.68
C ARG A 101 -9.99 -0.27 -4.70
N PHE A 102 -10.07 -1.52 -4.30
CA PHE A 102 -10.50 -2.61 -5.18
C PHE A 102 -11.99 -2.50 -5.44
N ALA A 103 -12.39 -2.72 -6.70
CA ALA A 103 -13.75 -2.48 -7.14
C ALA A 103 -14.70 -3.63 -6.77
N ASP A 104 -14.26 -4.87 -6.99
CA ASP A 104 -15.04 -6.08 -6.71
C ASP A 104 -14.16 -7.33 -6.65
N GLU A 105 -14.74 -8.49 -6.30
CA GLU A 105 -14.03 -9.76 -6.18
C GLU A 105 -13.74 -10.45 -7.53
N GLN A 106 -14.42 -10.05 -8.59
CA GLN A 106 -14.42 -10.77 -9.88
C GLN A 106 -13.54 -10.07 -10.90
N SER A 107 -13.32 -8.79 -10.77
CA SER A 107 -12.52 -8.00 -11.70
C SER A 107 -11.15 -7.63 -11.12
N SER A 108 -10.25 -7.22 -12.00
CA SER A 108 -8.96 -6.62 -11.62
C SER A 108 -9.02 -5.09 -11.54
N TRP A 109 -10.23 -4.51 -11.55
CA TRP A 109 -10.41 -3.07 -11.49
C TRP A 109 -10.15 -2.54 -10.08
N ALA A 110 -9.47 -1.41 -10.03
CA ALA A 110 -9.25 -0.67 -8.80
C ALA A 110 -9.38 0.83 -9.07
N GLY A 111 -10.09 1.53 -8.20
CA GLY A 111 -10.17 2.98 -8.21
C GLY A 111 -8.94 3.58 -7.53
N VAL A 112 -8.24 4.49 -8.20
CA VAL A 112 -7.12 5.22 -7.57
C VAL A 112 -7.70 6.25 -6.62
N VAL A 113 -7.45 6.11 -5.32
CA VAL A 113 -7.95 7.04 -4.30
C VAL A 113 -6.89 8.09 -3.92
N LYS A 114 -5.62 7.75 -4.03
CA LYS A 114 -4.54 8.70 -3.75
C LYS A 114 -3.29 8.38 -4.56
N VAL A 115 -2.65 9.42 -5.07
CA VAL A 115 -1.34 9.36 -5.73
C VAL A 115 -0.45 10.41 -5.11
N GLN A 116 0.76 10.02 -4.72
CA GLN A 116 1.75 10.96 -4.19
C GLN A 116 3.08 10.77 -4.89
N ARG A 117 3.67 11.86 -5.42
CA ARG A 117 5.06 11.86 -5.84
C ARG A 117 5.94 11.83 -4.59
N MET A 118 6.92 10.94 -4.59
CA MET A 118 7.89 10.85 -3.51
C MET A 118 9.01 11.88 -3.71
N GLY A 119 9.31 12.62 -2.64
CA GLY A 119 10.45 13.52 -2.58
C GLY A 119 11.76 12.78 -2.27
N SER A 120 12.87 13.51 -2.23
CA SER A 120 14.20 12.94 -1.95
C SER A 120 14.33 12.32 -0.56
N GLU A 121 13.59 12.83 0.40
CA GLU A 121 13.59 12.35 1.80
C GLU A 121 12.54 11.27 2.08
N ASP A 122 11.70 10.98 1.09
CA ASP A 122 10.66 9.98 1.25
C ASP A 122 11.19 8.57 1.01
N THR A 123 10.70 7.64 1.81
CA THR A 123 10.79 6.21 1.55
C THR A 123 9.40 5.66 1.21
N VAL A 124 9.32 4.55 0.49
CA VAL A 124 8.05 3.87 0.19
C VAL A 124 7.26 3.64 1.47
N THR A 125 7.92 3.17 2.52
CA THR A 125 7.30 2.91 3.82
C THR A 125 6.79 4.19 4.50
N SER A 126 7.55 5.30 4.47
CA SER A 126 7.10 6.55 5.10
C SER A 126 5.89 7.15 4.39
N VAL A 127 5.82 7.04 3.07
CA VAL A 127 4.65 7.49 2.30
C VAL A 127 3.46 6.57 2.55
N ALA A 128 3.68 5.26 2.56
CA ALA A 128 2.64 4.28 2.89
C ALA A 128 2.02 4.54 4.27
N GLN A 129 2.86 4.80 5.28
CA GLN A 129 2.40 5.13 6.63
C GLN A 129 1.53 6.40 6.66
N ARG A 130 1.93 7.45 5.93
CA ARG A 130 1.14 8.68 5.85
C ARG A 130 -0.21 8.46 5.16
N GLN A 131 -0.22 7.69 4.06
CA GLN A 131 -1.46 7.40 3.35
C GLN A 131 -2.37 6.47 4.14
N LEU A 132 -1.83 5.45 4.80
CA LEU A 132 -2.57 4.56 5.69
C LEU A 132 -3.28 5.36 6.81
N LYS A 133 -2.54 6.24 7.50
CA LYS A 133 -3.13 7.10 8.54
C LYS A 133 -4.23 8.02 8.01
N ALA A 134 -4.03 8.58 6.83
CA ALA A 134 -5.04 9.45 6.20
C ALA A 134 -6.31 8.67 5.84
N LEU A 135 -6.16 7.45 5.32
CA LEU A 135 -7.30 6.56 5.02
C LEU A 135 -8.03 6.14 6.29
N ASP A 136 -7.29 5.80 7.36
CA ASP A 136 -7.89 5.43 8.65
C ASP A 136 -8.72 6.57 9.26
N LEU A 137 -8.22 7.81 9.17
CA LEU A 137 -8.94 8.99 9.66
C LEU A 137 -10.22 9.30 8.86
N SER A 138 -10.27 8.96 7.58
CA SER A 138 -11.44 9.14 6.72
C SER A 138 -12.38 7.93 6.71
N ALA A 139 -12.00 6.83 7.36
CA ALA A 139 -12.76 5.60 7.35
C ALA A 139 -14.12 5.75 8.07
N THR A 140 -15.16 5.26 7.42
CA THR A 140 -16.52 5.20 7.99
C THR A 140 -16.85 3.85 8.62
N GLY A 141 -15.94 2.89 8.51
CA GLY A 141 -16.05 1.53 9.04
C GLY A 141 -14.74 0.77 8.91
N GLN A 142 -14.76 -0.50 9.27
CA GLN A 142 -13.57 -1.37 9.16
C GLN A 142 -13.13 -1.52 7.71
N GLN A 143 -11.84 -1.49 7.48
CA GLN A 143 -11.23 -1.61 6.16
C GLN A 143 -9.92 -2.40 6.21
N LEU A 144 -9.51 -2.94 5.08
CA LEU A 144 -8.25 -3.65 4.91
C LEU A 144 -7.30 -2.85 4.01
N TYR A 145 -6.02 -2.79 4.38
CA TYR A 145 -4.98 -2.20 3.55
C TYR A 145 -3.95 -3.27 3.18
N LEU A 146 -3.95 -3.66 1.90
CA LEU A 146 -3.09 -4.70 1.36
C LEU A 146 -1.77 -4.10 0.89
N LEU A 147 -0.67 -4.69 1.30
CA LEU A 147 0.67 -4.28 0.92
C LEU A 147 1.47 -5.46 0.40
N ASP A 148 2.45 -5.21 -0.43
CA ASP A 148 3.42 -6.22 -0.82
C ASP A 148 4.58 -6.36 0.20
N ALA A 149 5.43 -7.37 0.01
CA ALA A 149 6.58 -7.60 0.88
C ALA A 149 7.68 -6.52 0.78
N GLY A 150 7.57 -5.60 -0.17
CA GLY A 150 8.52 -4.51 -0.40
C GLY A 150 8.45 -3.41 0.66
N HIS A 151 7.30 -3.27 1.33
CA HIS A 151 7.09 -2.23 2.35
C HIS A 151 7.87 -2.47 3.65
N GLY A 152 8.31 -3.70 3.89
CA GLY A 152 9.05 -4.04 5.11
C GLY A 152 8.22 -3.97 6.39
N GLN A 153 8.89 -4.27 7.50
CA GLN A 153 8.24 -4.32 8.82
C GLN A 153 7.91 -2.93 9.38
N ASP A 154 8.60 -1.91 8.91
CA ASP A 154 8.48 -0.55 9.45
C ASP A 154 7.09 0.06 9.24
N ILE A 155 6.31 -0.48 8.29
CA ILE A 155 4.91 -0.09 8.10
C ILE A 155 4.08 -0.32 9.37
N LEU A 156 4.41 -1.35 10.15
CA LEU A 156 3.72 -1.69 11.39
C LEU A 156 3.85 -0.62 12.46
N ALA A 157 4.84 0.27 12.37
CA ALA A 157 4.96 1.40 13.29
C ALA A 157 3.80 2.41 13.17
N ALA A 158 3.06 2.40 12.06
CA ALA A 158 1.86 3.22 11.90
C ALA A 158 0.60 2.56 12.46
N TYR A 159 0.58 1.23 12.56
CA TYR A 159 -0.61 0.46 12.92
C TYR A 159 -1.23 0.82 14.29
N PRO A 160 -0.47 1.11 15.37
CA PRO A 160 -1.09 1.44 16.64
C PRO A 160 -1.93 2.71 16.64
N SER A 161 -1.74 3.57 15.66
CA SER A 161 -2.55 4.78 15.50
C SER A 161 -3.78 4.56 14.60
N CYS A 162 -3.92 3.39 13.96
CA CYS A 162 -5.05 3.04 13.14
C CYS A 162 -6.12 2.35 14.00
N GLN A 163 -7.37 2.77 13.85
CA GLN A 163 -8.51 2.23 14.60
C GLN A 163 -9.49 1.47 13.72
N GLN A 164 -9.56 1.82 12.44
CA GLN A 164 -10.50 1.28 11.47
C GLN A 164 -9.80 0.47 10.37
N THR A 165 -8.47 0.47 10.33
CA THR A 165 -7.72 -0.12 9.22
C THR A 165 -6.82 -1.25 9.70
N ASP A 166 -7.07 -2.46 9.22
CA ASP A 166 -6.17 -3.59 9.38
C ASP A 166 -5.21 -3.68 8.21
N ILE A 167 -3.97 -4.08 8.49
CA ILE A 167 -2.93 -4.26 7.47
C ILE A 167 -2.77 -5.74 7.15
N VAL A 168 -2.82 -6.08 5.87
CA VAL A 168 -2.49 -7.41 5.37
C VAL A 168 -1.27 -7.33 4.46
N MET A 169 -0.21 -8.02 4.83
CA MET A 169 1.02 -8.04 4.05
C MET A 169 1.71 -9.41 4.12
N PRO A 170 2.34 -9.86 3.04
CA PRO A 170 3.16 -11.06 3.10
C PRO A 170 4.42 -10.82 3.92
N VAL A 171 4.82 -11.81 4.67
CA VAL A 171 6.08 -11.79 5.42
C VAL A 171 7.06 -12.80 4.87
N LYS A 172 8.35 -12.46 4.88
CA LYS A 172 9.40 -13.38 4.43
C LYS A 172 9.52 -14.54 5.40
N SER A 173 9.71 -15.75 4.89
CA SER A 173 9.81 -16.97 5.70
C SER A 173 10.94 -16.96 6.75
N ASN A 174 11.96 -16.15 6.54
CA ASN A 174 13.08 -15.99 7.47
C ASN A 174 12.82 -14.96 8.58
N GLN A 175 11.71 -14.25 8.55
CA GLN A 175 11.35 -13.28 9.60
C GLN A 175 11.02 -14.00 10.90
N CYS A 176 11.39 -13.34 12.00
CA CYS A 176 11.13 -13.83 13.34
C CYS A 176 10.13 -12.92 14.05
N PHE A 177 9.16 -13.55 14.65
CA PHE A 177 8.20 -12.96 15.56
C PHE A 177 8.42 -13.52 16.96
N TYR A 178 7.78 -12.94 17.93
CA TYR A 178 7.85 -13.38 19.31
C TYR A 178 6.45 -13.35 19.91
N PHE A 179 6.13 -14.38 20.67
CA PHE A 179 4.98 -14.36 21.55
C PHE A 179 5.22 -13.44 22.74
N GLU A 180 4.17 -13.11 23.44
CA GLU A 180 4.27 -12.44 24.74
C GLU A 180 5.09 -13.30 25.71
N PRO A 181 5.92 -12.69 26.55
CA PRO A 181 6.58 -13.42 27.61
C PRO A 181 5.56 -13.93 28.62
N GLU A 182 5.68 -15.18 29.03
CA GLU A 182 4.90 -15.69 30.14
C GLU A 182 5.17 -14.87 31.41
N SER A 183 4.12 -14.46 32.08
CA SER A 183 4.22 -13.75 33.36
C SER A 183 4.72 -14.72 34.44
N LYS A 184 6.03 -14.76 34.68
CA LYS A 184 6.58 -15.49 35.81
C LYS A 184 6.54 -14.60 37.05
N ALA A 185 6.02 -15.13 38.14
CA ALA A 185 5.99 -14.44 39.41
C ALA A 185 7.43 -14.04 39.82
N LYS A 186 7.72 -12.72 39.82
CA LYS A 186 8.95 -12.07 40.31
C LYS A 186 10.27 -12.74 39.84
N PRO A 187 10.63 -12.71 38.58
CA PRO A 187 11.96 -13.16 38.17
C PRO A 187 13.03 -12.24 38.75
N ARG A 188 14.10 -12.81 39.30
CA ARG A 188 15.32 -12.04 39.58
C ARG A 188 15.95 -11.58 38.27
N GLY A 189 16.27 -10.31 38.14
CA GLY A 189 16.94 -9.73 37.00
C GLY A 189 16.03 -8.87 36.12
N ARG A 190 16.54 -8.49 34.93
CA ARG A 190 15.79 -7.68 33.95
C ARG A 190 14.58 -8.46 33.43
N PRO A 191 13.37 -7.87 33.42
CA PRO A 191 12.19 -8.53 32.89
C PRO A 191 12.41 -9.01 31.45
N GLN A 192 11.96 -10.24 31.17
CA GLN A 192 12.02 -10.79 29.83
C GLN A 192 11.10 -9.98 28.90
N LYS A 193 11.67 -9.48 27.80
CA LYS A 193 10.93 -8.64 26.85
C LYS A 193 10.13 -9.42 25.81
N HIS A 194 10.55 -10.64 25.51
CA HIS A 194 10.00 -11.47 24.44
C HIS A 194 9.77 -12.88 24.96
N GLY A 195 8.68 -13.52 24.58
CA GLY A 195 8.41 -14.92 24.87
C GLY A 195 9.05 -15.85 23.86
N LEU A 196 8.37 -16.94 23.54
CA LEU A 196 8.81 -17.93 22.57
C LEU A 196 9.00 -17.29 21.20
N ARG A 197 10.10 -17.63 20.53
CA ARG A 197 10.38 -17.19 19.17
C ARG A 197 9.56 -18.02 18.18
N PHE A 198 8.91 -17.32 17.23
CA PHE A 198 8.18 -17.90 16.12
C PHE A 198 8.85 -17.55 14.80
N LYS A 199 9.08 -18.54 13.94
CA LYS A 199 9.66 -18.39 12.62
C LYS A 199 8.96 -19.30 11.64
N LEU A 200 8.36 -18.76 10.58
CA LEU A 200 7.60 -19.53 9.58
C LEU A 200 8.36 -20.68 8.94
N ALA A 201 9.68 -20.54 8.74
CA ALA A 201 10.52 -21.57 8.15
C ALA A 201 11.04 -22.61 9.16
N ALA A 202 10.71 -22.51 10.45
CA ALA A 202 11.15 -23.49 11.44
C ALA A 202 10.31 -24.78 11.33
N ALA A 203 10.97 -25.93 11.53
CA ALA A 203 10.28 -27.23 11.54
C ALA A 203 9.47 -27.46 12.82
N ASP A 204 9.88 -26.81 13.93
CA ASP A 204 9.33 -26.92 15.28
C ASP A 204 8.43 -25.71 15.62
N GLN A 205 7.44 -25.46 14.78
CA GLN A 205 6.49 -24.38 15.05
C GLN A 205 5.57 -24.72 16.24
N PRO A 206 5.21 -23.71 17.06
CA PRO A 206 4.14 -23.89 18.04
C PRO A 206 2.83 -24.33 17.37
N GLU A 207 2.02 -25.03 18.10
CA GLU A 207 0.68 -25.42 17.65
C GLU A 207 -0.12 -24.19 17.23
N ALA A 208 -0.80 -24.28 16.09
CA ALA A 208 -1.63 -23.20 15.59
C ALA A 208 -2.89 -23.05 16.46
N GLU A 209 -3.28 -21.81 16.74
CA GLU A 209 -4.51 -21.51 17.51
C GLU A 209 -5.76 -21.88 16.74
N ALA A 210 -5.72 -21.74 15.40
CA ALA A 210 -6.80 -22.21 14.54
C ALA A 210 -6.23 -22.75 13.23
N VAL A 211 -6.87 -23.79 12.72
CA VAL A 211 -6.55 -24.41 11.42
C VAL A 211 -7.84 -24.53 10.63
N MET A 212 -7.80 -24.07 9.38
CA MET A 212 -8.91 -24.23 8.45
C MET A 212 -8.41 -24.74 7.11
N THR A 213 -9.28 -25.43 6.39
CA THR A 213 -9.00 -25.87 5.01
C THR A 213 -10.03 -25.24 4.08
N THR A 214 -9.57 -24.70 2.97
CA THR A 214 -10.41 -24.11 1.92
C THR A 214 -9.92 -24.52 0.54
N VAL A 215 -10.71 -24.24 -0.48
CA VAL A 215 -10.33 -24.51 -1.88
C VAL A 215 -10.15 -23.18 -2.62
N TYR A 216 -9.00 -22.98 -3.21
CA TYR A 216 -8.70 -21.80 -4.04
C TYR A 216 -8.18 -22.25 -5.40
N LYS A 217 -8.83 -21.82 -6.48
CA LYS A 217 -8.50 -22.21 -7.88
C LYS A 217 -8.33 -23.72 -8.04
N GLY A 218 -9.25 -24.51 -7.44
CA GLY A 218 -9.25 -25.97 -7.51
C GLY A 218 -8.18 -26.67 -6.68
N LYS A 219 -7.42 -25.95 -5.86
CA LYS A 219 -6.40 -26.50 -4.95
C LYS A 219 -6.84 -26.37 -3.51
N SER A 220 -6.67 -27.43 -2.73
CA SER A 220 -6.87 -27.38 -1.28
C SER A 220 -5.77 -26.54 -0.63
N LEU A 221 -6.18 -25.58 0.20
CA LEU A 221 -5.29 -24.72 0.99
C LEU A 221 -5.54 -24.99 2.47
N GLY A 222 -4.48 -25.34 3.19
CA GLY A 222 -4.48 -25.31 4.66
C GLY A 222 -4.04 -23.93 5.14
N ILE A 223 -4.82 -23.34 6.02
CA ILE A 223 -4.54 -22.05 6.64
C ILE A 223 -4.40 -22.27 8.14
N SER A 224 -3.28 -21.88 8.69
CA SER A 224 -3.01 -21.92 10.13
C SER A 224 -2.82 -20.50 10.65
N SER A 225 -3.33 -20.20 11.83
CA SER A 225 -3.21 -18.87 12.42
C SER A 225 -2.62 -18.91 13.82
N TRP A 226 -1.89 -17.86 14.13
CA TRP A 226 -1.31 -17.57 15.44
C TRP A 226 -1.55 -16.10 15.75
N SER A 227 -2.00 -15.81 16.95
CA SER A 227 -2.24 -14.46 17.41
C SER A 227 -1.17 -13.98 18.39
N LYS A 228 -1.26 -12.72 18.82
CA LYS A 228 -0.38 -12.12 19.84
C LYS A 228 1.11 -12.20 19.53
N LEU A 229 1.45 -12.22 18.24
CA LEU A 229 2.81 -12.15 17.75
C LEU A 229 3.25 -10.69 17.62
N HIS A 230 4.50 -10.42 17.95
CA HIS A 230 5.10 -9.10 17.76
C HIS A 230 6.50 -9.20 17.20
N TYR A 231 6.95 -8.17 16.50
CA TYR A 231 8.35 -8.01 16.10
C TYR A 231 9.21 -7.55 17.26
N GLN A 232 10.46 -7.94 17.26
CA GLN A 232 11.42 -7.53 18.28
C GLN A 232 11.53 -6.01 18.41
N ALA A 233 11.53 -5.30 17.27
CA ALA A 233 11.65 -3.84 17.23
C ALA A 233 10.36 -3.12 17.68
N TYR A 234 9.20 -3.75 17.53
CA TYR A 234 7.88 -3.10 17.70
C TYR A 234 7.06 -3.64 18.86
N ARG A 235 7.71 -4.17 19.90
CA ARG A 235 6.99 -4.64 21.10
C ARG A 235 6.09 -3.59 21.75
N GLN A 236 6.40 -2.31 21.58
CA GLN A 236 5.60 -1.21 22.15
C GLN A 236 4.32 -0.94 21.36
N VAL A 237 4.17 -1.57 20.19
CA VAL A 237 3.00 -1.53 19.34
C VAL A 237 1.96 -2.52 19.86
N LYS A 238 1.54 -2.31 21.10
CA LYS A 238 0.38 -2.95 21.66
C LYS A 238 -0.77 -1.96 21.65
N GLY A 239 -1.81 -2.30 20.88
CA GLY A 239 -3.11 -1.80 21.18
C GLY A 239 -3.67 -2.46 22.42
#